data_7ec7bc3ab21f5504b382df2e841cbb86
#
_entry.id   7ec7bc3ab21f5504b382df2e841cbb86
#
_cell.length_a   1.000
_cell.length_b   1.000
_cell.length_c   1.000
_cell.angle_alpha   90.00
_cell.angle_beta   90.00
_cell.angle_gamma   90.00
#
_symmetry.space_group_name_H-M   'P 1'
#
loop_
_entity.id
_entity.type
_entity.pdbx_description
1 polymer ?
#
loop_
_entity_poly.entity_id
_entity_poly.type
_entity_poly.pdbx_seq_one_letter_code
_entity_poly.pdbx_strand_id
1 'polypeptide(L)'
;MKKALVVGIDYYENGSSLYGCVNDANQIKAMLARHGDGTLNFDVKLQVATNPTSSITRKDLKTQIEELFEDKTEIALFYFSGHGDIQSTGGYLITSECQHGDDGLSMNELMQIANNSPSRSKII
;
A
#
# COMPACT_ATOMS: atom_id res chain seq x y z
N MET A 1 15.83 -6.41 10.32
CA MET A 1 14.52 -6.87 9.83
C MET A 1 14.09 -6.02 8.65
N LYS A 2 13.49 -6.63 7.66
CA LYS A 2 12.91 -5.95 6.50
C LYS A 2 11.42 -6.17 6.52
N LYS A 3 10.64 -5.09 6.44
CA LYS A 3 9.17 -5.13 6.45
C LYS A 3 8.62 -4.54 5.17
N ALA A 4 7.53 -5.13 4.68
CA ALA A 4 6.80 -4.61 3.54
C ALA A 4 5.30 -4.61 3.81
N LEU A 5 4.62 -3.57 3.35
CA LEU A 5 3.18 -3.52 3.21
C LEU A 5 2.86 -3.52 1.72
N VAL A 6 2.13 -4.53 1.28
CA VAL A 6 1.76 -4.71 -0.13
C VAL A 6 0.24 -4.62 -0.24
N VAL A 7 -0.24 -3.66 -1.02
CA VAL A 7 -1.66 -3.35 -1.15
C VAL A 7 -2.09 -3.48 -2.61
N GLY A 8 -3.19 -4.20 -2.83
CA GLY A 8 -3.82 -4.31 -4.14
C GLY A 8 -5.32 -4.11 -4.04
N ILE A 9 -5.87 -3.15 -4.78
CA ILE A 9 -7.28 -2.82 -4.76
C ILE A 9 -7.89 -2.98 -6.15
N ASP A 10 -8.77 -3.97 -6.30
CA ASP A 10 -9.59 -4.16 -7.50
C ASP A 10 -10.99 -3.61 -7.31
N TYR A 11 -11.52 -3.63 -6.09
CA TYR A 11 -12.90 -3.23 -5.79
C TYR A 11 -12.99 -1.76 -5.40
N TYR A 12 -13.89 -1.03 -6.09
CA TYR A 12 -14.21 0.38 -5.83
C TYR A 12 -15.72 0.57 -5.83
N GLU A 13 -16.27 1.10 -4.73
CA GLU A 13 -17.71 1.30 -4.58
C GLU A 13 -18.28 2.31 -5.58
N ASN A 14 -17.53 3.37 -5.87
CA ASN A 14 -17.99 4.51 -6.65
C ASN A 14 -17.22 4.71 -7.95
N GLY A 15 -16.49 3.70 -8.37
CA GLY A 15 -15.67 3.76 -9.56
C GLY A 15 -15.61 2.42 -10.29
N SER A 16 -14.80 2.40 -11.35
CA SER A 16 -14.60 1.19 -12.12
C SER A 16 -13.72 0.22 -11.35
N SER A 17 -14.15 -1.03 -11.25
CA SER A 17 -13.33 -2.11 -10.71
C SER A 17 -12.13 -2.38 -11.61
N LEU A 18 -11.03 -2.79 -10.99
CA LEU A 18 -9.84 -3.26 -11.68
C LEU A 18 -9.74 -4.77 -11.54
N TYR A 19 -8.90 -5.39 -12.36
CA TYR A 19 -8.85 -6.85 -12.41
C TYR A 19 -7.45 -7.44 -12.29
N GLY A 20 -6.42 -6.61 -12.15
CA GLY A 20 -5.04 -7.05 -12.08
C GLY A 20 -4.28 -6.63 -10.83
N CYS A 21 -4.85 -5.74 -10.02
CA CYS A 21 -4.12 -5.14 -8.90
C CYS A 21 -3.91 -6.13 -7.76
N VAL A 22 -4.91 -6.95 -7.45
CA VAL A 22 -4.80 -7.98 -6.41
C VAL A 22 -3.80 -9.05 -6.84
N ASN A 23 -3.84 -9.46 -8.12
CA ASN A 23 -2.86 -10.41 -8.65
C ASN A 23 -1.45 -9.85 -8.58
N ASP A 24 -1.24 -8.59 -8.95
CA ASP A 24 0.06 -7.94 -8.86
C ASP A 24 0.57 -7.92 -7.42
N ALA A 25 -0.29 -7.58 -6.47
CA ALA A 25 0.07 -7.55 -5.05
C ALA A 25 0.50 -8.94 -4.55
N ASN A 26 -0.23 -9.99 -4.95
CA ASN A 26 0.14 -11.37 -4.59
C ASN A 26 1.51 -11.76 -5.16
N GLN A 27 1.79 -11.38 -6.39
CA GLN A 27 3.09 -11.66 -7.02
C GLN A 27 4.23 -10.93 -6.33
N ILE A 28 4.03 -9.65 -6.00
CA ILE A 28 5.05 -8.86 -5.28
C ILE A 28 5.31 -9.46 -3.90
N LYS A 29 4.26 -9.86 -3.17
CA LYS A 29 4.43 -10.55 -1.89
C LYS A 29 5.30 -11.80 -2.04
N ALA A 30 5.00 -12.63 -3.02
CA ALA A 30 5.75 -13.87 -3.24
C ALA A 30 7.23 -13.59 -3.51
N MET A 31 7.53 -12.55 -4.30
CA MET A 31 8.89 -12.15 -4.64
C MET A 31 9.65 -11.58 -3.43
N LEU A 32 8.98 -10.81 -2.59
CA LEU A 32 9.62 -10.16 -1.43
C LEU A 32 9.81 -11.12 -0.26
N ALA A 33 8.94 -12.10 -0.07
CA ALA A 33 8.95 -12.97 1.10
C ALA A 33 10.19 -13.85 1.19
N ARG A 34 10.78 -14.21 0.07
CA ARG A 34 11.91 -15.13 0.00
C ARG A 34 13.00 -14.63 -0.92
N HIS A 35 14.26 -14.94 -0.58
CA HIS A 35 15.39 -14.84 -1.50
C HIS A 35 15.29 -15.93 -2.56
N GLY A 36 16.10 -15.82 -3.62
CA GLY A 36 16.14 -16.83 -4.67
C GLY A 36 16.51 -18.22 -4.21
N ASP A 37 17.24 -18.33 -3.10
CA ASP A 37 17.63 -19.62 -2.48
C ASP A 37 16.55 -20.17 -1.52
N GLY A 38 15.40 -19.49 -1.41
CA GLY A 38 14.29 -19.92 -0.55
C GLY A 38 14.35 -19.46 0.90
N THR A 39 15.42 -18.77 1.32
CA THR A 39 15.53 -18.23 2.68
C THR A 39 14.62 -17.01 2.85
N LEU A 40 14.21 -16.75 4.11
CA LEU A 40 13.33 -15.62 4.44
C LEU A 40 13.98 -14.29 4.09
N ASN A 41 13.18 -13.38 3.51
CA ASN A 41 13.60 -12.03 3.18
C ASN A 41 12.70 -11.03 3.91
N PHE A 42 11.71 -10.42 3.24
CA PHE A 42 10.82 -9.47 3.87
C PHE A 42 9.73 -10.16 4.70
N ASP A 43 9.37 -9.55 5.82
CA ASP A 43 8.11 -9.82 6.51
C ASP A 43 7.03 -8.99 5.79
N VAL A 44 6.15 -9.65 5.06
CA VAL A 44 5.18 -8.98 4.18
C VAL A 44 3.79 -9.05 4.75
N LYS A 45 3.17 -7.88 4.92
CA LYS A 45 1.74 -7.76 5.20
C LYS A 45 1.02 -7.48 3.87
N LEU A 46 0.11 -8.37 3.48
CA LEU A 46 -0.68 -8.23 2.26
C LEU A 46 -2.09 -7.75 2.61
N GLN A 47 -2.54 -6.69 1.93
CA GLN A 47 -3.90 -6.18 2.03
C GLN A 47 -4.50 -6.08 0.65
N VAL A 48 -5.63 -6.75 0.44
CA VAL A 48 -6.29 -6.77 -0.87
C VAL A 48 -7.78 -6.47 -0.74
N ALA A 49 -8.34 -5.80 -1.74
CA ALA A 49 -9.76 -5.52 -1.84
C ALA A 49 -10.30 -6.11 -3.14
N THR A 50 -11.11 -7.16 -3.04
CA THR A 50 -11.62 -7.93 -4.19
C THR A 50 -13.12 -7.79 -4.39
N ASN A 51 -13.88 -7.44 -3.34
CA ASN A 51 -15.33 -7.39 -3.37
C ASN A 51 -15.85 -6.52 -2.21
N PRO A 52 -17.16 -6.25 -2.09
CA PRO A 52 -17.70 -5.39 -1.03
C PRO A 52 -17.38 -5.83 0.40
N THR A 53 -17.10 -7.12 0.63
CA THR A 53 -16.77 -7.62 1.96
C THR A 53 -15.28 -7.53 2.30
N SER A 54 -14.45 -7.18 1.33
CA SER A 54 -12.99 -7.04 1.52
C SER A 54 -12.50 -5.68 1.04
N SER A 55 -13.25 -4.61 1.30
CA SER A 55 -12.86 -3.25 0.94
C SER A 55 -11.74 -2.74 1.83
N ILE A 56 -10.94 -1.82 1.28
CA ILE A 56 -9.88 -1.11 2.02
C ILE A 56 -10.22 0.37 2.02
N THR A 57 -10.37 0.93 3.23
CA THR A 57 -10.66 2.36 3.38
C THR A 57 -9.39 3.18 3.52
N ARG A 58 -9.50 4.50 3.31
CA ARG A 58 -8.39 5.43 3.51
C ARG A 58 -7.86 5.35 4.94
N LYS A 59 -8.74 5.24 5.92
CA LYS A 59 -8.38 5.12 7.33
C LYS A 59 -7.55 3.86 7.59
N ASP A 60 -8.00 2.72 7.04
CA ASP A 60 -7.27 1.46 7.18
C ASP A 60 -5.90 1.55 6.54
N LEU A 61 -5.82 2.08 5.33
CA LEU A 61 -4.56 2.23 4.60
C LEU A 61 -3.58 3.12 5.36
N LYS A 62 -4.05 4.26 5.86
CA LYS A 62 -3.22 5.18 6.64
C LYS A 62 -2.67 4.51 7.90
N THR A 63 -3.53 3.81 8.65
CA THR A 63 -3.12 3.11 9.86
C THR A 63 -2.04 2.08 9.58
N GLN A 64 -2.20 1.30 8.51
CA GLN A 64 -1.24 0.27 8.14
C GLN A 64 0.09 0.86 7.67
N ILE A 65 0.05 1.98 6.96
CA ILE A 65 1.27 2.70 6.55
C ILE A 65 2.00 3.25 7.79
N GLU A 66 1.26 3.82 8.73
CA GLU A 66 1.85 4.30 9.97
C GLU A 66 2.53 3.16 10.75
N GLU A 67 1.88 2.01 10.85
CA GLU A 67 2.45 0.81 11.48
C GLU A 67 3.72 0.33 10.76
N LEU A 68 3.72 0.35 9.44
CA LEU A 68 4.90 -0.04 8.64
C LEU A 68 6.12 0.82 9.00
N PHE A 69 5.94 2.12 9.07
CA PHE A 69 7.02 3.09 9.25
C PHE A 69 7.30 3.45 10.71
N GLU A 70 6.52 2.94 11.64
CA GLU A 70 6.69 3.20 13.08
C GLU A 70 7.98 2.59 13.63
N ASP A 71 8.26 1.36 13.27
CA ASP A 71 9.40 0.62 13.80
C ASP A 71 10.70 0.98 13.07
N LYS A 72 11.80 0.84 13.81
CA LYS A 72 13.14 0.95 13.21
C LYS A 72 13.47 -0.38 12.54
N THR A 73 13.42 -0.40 11.23
CA THR A 73 13.78 -1.58 10.43
C THR A 73 14.93 -1.25 9.49
N GLU A 74 15.57 -2.30 8.97
CA GLU A 74 16.62 -2.15 7.96
C GLU A 74 16.04 -1.55 6.67
N ILE A 75 14.91 -2.13 6.20
CA ILE A 75 14.17 -1.64 5.03
C ILE A 75 12.68 -1.68 5.36
N ALA A 76 11.98 -0.56 5.13
CA ALA A 76 10.53 -0.47 5.13
C ALA A 76 10.06 -0.17 3.70
N LEU A 77 9.26 -1.06 3.13
CA LEU A 77 8.80 -0.97 1.74
C LEU A 77 7.28 -0.92 1.69
N PHE A 78 6.75 0.07 0.96
CA PHE A 78 5.33 0.17 0.67
C PHE A 78 5.10 0.02 -0.83
N TYR A 79 4.21 -0.90 -1.20
CA TYR A 79 3.79 -1.13 -2.58
C TYR A 79 2.27 -0.97 -2.68
N PHE A 80 1.81 -0.26 -3.70
CA PHE A 80 0.39 -0.05 -3.95
C PHE A 80 0.07 -0.29 -5.43
N SER A 81 -0.95 -1.10 -5.69
CA SER A 81 -1.54 -1.29 -7.01
C SER A 81 -3.04 -1.04 -6.94
N GLY A 82 -3.52 -0.03 -7.65
CA GLY A 82 -4.90 0.42 -7.64
C GLY A 82 -5.05 1.73 -8.40
N HIS A 83 -6.21 2.38 -8.26
CA HIS A 83 -6.43 3.70 -8.86
C HIS A 83 -5.62 4.77 -8.16
N GLY A 84 -5.13 5.73 -8.94
CA GLY A 84 -4.54 6.97 -8.46
C GLY A 84 -5.19 8.15 -9.15
N ASP A 85 -5.06 9.33 -8.55
CA ASP A 85 -5.59 10.56 -9.13
C ASP A 85 -4.66 11.73 -8.85
N ILE A 86 -4.61 12.69 -9.77
CA ILE A 86 -3.82 13.90 -9.63
C ILE A 86 -4.76 15.09 -9.58
N GLN A 87 -4.69 15.84 -8.48
CA GLN A 87 -5.46 17.06 -8.25
C GLN A 87 -4.52 18.26 -8.17
N SER A 88 -5.07 19.47 -8.08
CA SER A 88 -4.27 20.68 -7.87
C SER A 88 -3.44 20.63 -6.57
N THR A 89 -3.88 19.85 -5.61
CA THR A 89 -3.21 19.66 -4.30
C THR A 89 -2.20 18.52 -4.30
N GLY A 90 -2.01 17.80 -5.41
CA GLY A 90 -1.05 16.71 -5.55
C GLY A 90 -1.68 15.40 -5.96
N GLY A 91 -0.92 14.31 -5.79
CA GLY A 91 -1.36 12.96 -6.12
C GLY A 91 -2.05 12.28 -4.92
N TYR A 92 -2.98 11.37 -5.24
CA TYR A 92 -3.76 10.61 -4.24
C TYR A 92 -3.83 9.15 -4.63
N LEU A 93 -3.68 8.27 -3.64
CA LEU A 93 -3.98 6.84 -3.78
C LEU A 93 -5.45 6.63 -3.45
N ILE A 94 -6.19 6.04 -4.38
CA ILE A 94 -7.65 5.90 -4.25
C ILE A 94 -7.97 4.58 -3.57
N THR A 95 -8.77 4.65 -2.50
CA THR A 95 -9.24 3.50 -1.76
C THR A 95 -10.68 3.15 -2.11
N SER A 96 -11.17 2.00 -1.62
CA SER A 96 -12.43 1.41 -2.08
C SER A 96 -13.66 2.32 -1.91
N GLU A 97 -13.69 3.14 -0.84
CA GLU A 97 -14.84 3.97 -0.50
C GLU A 97 -14.83 5.36 -1.13
N CYS A 98 -13.75 5.75 -1.78
CA CYS A 98 -13.60 7.11 -2.31
C CYS A 98 -14.68 7.45 -3.34
N GLN A 99 -15.26 8.65 -3.22
CA GLN A 99 -16.23 9.19 -4.17
C GLN A 99 -15.59 10.21 -5.11
N HIS A 100 -14.56 10.91 -4.63
CA HIS A 100 -13.82 11.93 -5.37
C HIS A 100 -12.33 11.64 -5.31
N GLY A 101 -11.57 12.18 -6.26
CA GLY A 101 -10.13 11.94 -6.35
C GLY A 101 -9.33 12.40 -5.14
N ASP A 102 -9.78 13.45 -4.46
CA ASP A 102 -9.10 13.98 -3.26
C ASP A 102 -9.56 13.32 -1.95
N ASP A 103 -10.49 12.36 -2.02
CA ASP A 103 -10.88 11.55 -0.86
C ASP A 103 -9.82 10.50 -0.51
N GLY A 104 -8.90 10.22 -1.43
CA GLY A 104 -7.86 9.21 -1.25
C GLY A 104 -6.76 9.64 -0.29
N LEU A 105 -5.77 8.78 -0.14
CA LEU A 105 -4.60 9.09 0.67
C LEU A 105 -3.64 9.98 -0.13
N SER A 106 -3.34 11.16 0.41
CA SER A 106 -2.39 12.09 -0.20
C SER A 106 -0.98 11.51 -0.25
N MET A 107 -0.33 11.62 -1.42
CA MET A 107 1.09 11.24 -1.56
C MET A 107 1.99 12.09 -0.67
N ASN A 108 1.64 13.36 -0.45
CA ASN A 108 2.40 14.22 0.47
C ASN A 108 2.34 13.69 1.90
N GLU A 109 1.17 13.26 2.35
CA GLU A 109 1.01 12.66 3.68
C GLU A 109 1.80 11.35 3.81
N LEU A 110 1.74 10.50 2.80
CA LEU A 110 2.52 9.26 2.74
C LEU A 110 4.02 9.55 2.86
N MET A 111 4.51 10.51 2.10
CA MET A 111 5.93 10.88 2.13
C MET A 111 6.36 11.44 3.48
N GLN A 112 5.50 12.21 4.14
CA GLN A 112 5.78 12.73 5.48
C GLN A 112 5.90 11.58 6.50
N ILE A 113 4.98 10.62 6.45
CA ILE A 113 5.02 9.45 7.33
C ILE A 113 6.33 8.67 7.11
N ALA A 114 6.70 8.42 5.85
CA ALA A 114 7.92 7.72 5.53
C ALA A 114 9.18 8.49 5.98
N ASN A 115 9.21 9.80 5.74
CA ASN A 115 10.36 10.63 6.11
C ASN A 115 10.58 10.71 7.63
N ASN A 116 9.52 10.58 8.41
CA ASN A 116 9.60 10.57 9.88
C ASN A 116 9.91 9.20 10.46
N SER A 117 9.98 8.16 9.62
CA SER A 117 10.29 6.80 10.07
C SER A 117 11.74 6.68 10.52
N PRO A 118 12.01 5.95 11.62
CA PRO A 118 13.38 5.64 12.04
C PRO A 118 14.06 4.55 11.21
N SER A 119 13.35 3.94 10.27
CA SER A 119 13.90 2.89 9.42
C SER A 119 15.08 3.39 8.59
N ARG A 120 16.05 2.52 8.38
CA ARG A 120 17.30 2.88 7.70
C ARG A 120 17.07 3.22 6.23
N SER A 121 16.26 2.41 5.53
CA SER A 121 15.89 2.64 4.14
C SER A 121 14.38 2.55 3.98
N LYS A 122 13.79 3.45 3.19
CA LYS A 122 12.36 3.49 2.92
C LYS A 122 12.16 3.45 1.41
N ILE A 123 11.30 2.55 0.96
CA ILE A 123 10.98 2.35 -0.47
C ILE A 123 9.47 2.48 -0.64
N ILE A 124 9.08 3.27 -1.62
CA ILE A 124 7.68 3.47 -1.97
C ILE A 124 7.49 3.25 -3.46
#